data_b9e566f693f63295ac78454336535795
#
_entry.id   b9e566f693f63295ac78454336535795
#
_cell.length_a   1.000
_cell.length_b   1.000
_cell.length_c   1.000
_cell.angle_alpha   90.00
_cell.angle_beta   90.00
_cell.angle_gamma   90.00
#
_symmetry.space_group_name_H-M   'P 1'
#
loop_
_entity.id
_entity.type
_entity.pdbx_description
1 polymer ?
#
loop_
_entity_poly.entity_id
_entity_poly.type
_entity_poly.pdbx_seq_one_letter_code
_entity_poly.pdbx_strand_id
1 'polypeptide(L)'
;MEIDILDFVEECRHLAKQALGKHAGEPASGGYARWKHVVIHCFRREEEHSFRETENRLEYMTALREVLDLEDGDVPDFTTLNKSFDRFKMWVWRALLRASAQQHPQSGHVALDSTFFDRGHVSAYYRTRSDRSVETLKVTTLTDTESLAVLDVQCYAQWRHDTKTGPQIVRRNADDLHTVSADNGFQDWHTEYEIAALDLDYLVQYQGSSLMATANNALIWSKGYSQRWMAETSYSTTKRSLGDTVRAQSWYRQFREIILMFAITNIESRCEPL
;
A
#
# COMPACT_ATOMS: atom_id res chain seq x y z
N MET A 1 -13.33 -6.67 -8.73
CA MET A 1 -14.36 -7.48 -8.02
C MET A 1 -15.44 -6.48 -7.68
N GLU A 2 -16.71 -6.73 -7.98
CA GLU A 2 -17.77 -5.83 -7.52
C GLU A 2 -18.01 -6.11 -6.03
N ILE A 3 -17.82 -5.11 -5.19
CA ILE A 3 -18.04 -5.16 -3.74
C ILE A 3 -19.17 -4.22 -3.38
N ASP A 4 -19.86 -4.49 -2.28
CA ASP A 4 -20.81 -3.51 -1.73
C ASP A 4 -20.03 -2.30 -1.21
N ILE A 5 -20.29 -1.15 -1.80
CA ILE A 5 -19.54 0.07 -1.49
C ILE A 5 -19.84 0.59 -0.06
N LEU A 6 -21.02 0.32 0.48
CA LEU A 6 -21.34 0.73 1.85
C LEU A 6 -20.64 -0.19 2.87
N ASP A 7 -20.63 -1.48 2.63
CA ASP A 7 -19.87 -2.44 3.47
C ASP A 7 -18.38 -2.10 3.46
N PHE A 8 -17.83 -1.78 2.28
CA PHE A 8 -16.45 -1.31 2.16
C PHE A 8 -16.19 -0.04 2.97
N VAL A 9 -17.08 0.96 2.91
CA VAL A 9 -16.94 2.22 3.65
C VAL A 9 -17.08 2.00 5.15
N GLU A 10 -17.95 1.09 5.60
CA GLU A 10 -18.07 0.72 7.02
C GLU A 10 -16.81 0.03 7.54
N GLU A 11 -16.22 -0.87 6.77
CA GLU A 11 -14.95 -1.51 7.12
C GLU A 11 -13.81 -0.47 7.16
N CYS A 12 -13.75 0.44 6.18
CA CYS A 12 -12.83 1.56 6.21
C CYS A 12 -13.00 2.43 7.47
N ARG A 13 -14.25 2.66 7.92
CA ARG A 13 -14.57 3.41 9.16
C ARG A 13 -13.99 2.70 10.39
N HIS A 14 -14.21 1.40 10.48
CA HIS A 14 -13.68 0.60 11.57
C HIS A 14 -12.16 0.68 11.63
N LEU A 15 -11.51 0.41 10.52
CA LEU A 15 -10.05 0.40 10.40
C LEU A 15 -9.41 1.78 10.57
N ALA A 16 -10.03 2.84 10.06
CA ALA A 16 -9.54 4.20 10.26
C ALA A 16 -9.58 4.60 11.74
N LYS A 17 -10.64 4.24 12.47
CA LYS A 17 -10.74 4.48 13.91
C LYS A 17 -9.70 3.67 14.68
N GLN A 18 -9.50 2.41 14.34
CA GLN A 18 -8.47 1.55 14.92
C GLN A 18 -7.05 2.10 14.66
N ALA A 19 -6.73 2.42 13.41
CA ALA A 19 -5.41 2.90 12.99
C ALA A 19 -5.03 4.25 13.65
N LEU A 20 -5.99 5.13 13.81
CA LEU A 20 -5.78 6.45 14.41
C LEU A 20 -5.87 6.44 15.94
N GLY A 21 -6.52 5.43 16.55
CA GLY A 21 -6.70 5.29 17.98
C GLY A 21 -7.24 6.58 18.62
N LYS A 22 -6.60 7.08 19.66
CA LYS A 22 -7.01 8.32 20.37
C LYS A 22 -7.08 9.56 19.47
N HIS A 23 -6.40 9.56 18.33
CA HIS A 23 -6.39 10.67 17.38
C HIS A 23 -7.53 10.63 16.36
N ALA A 24 -8.34 9.58 16.35
CA ALA A 24 -9.42 9.41 15.37
C ALA A 24 -10.43 10.55 15.39
N GLY A 25 -10.87 10.96 16.57
CA GLY A 25 -11.85 12.04 16.77
C GLY A 25 -11.29 13.45 16.69
N GLU A 26 -9.96 13.62 16.66
CA GLU A 26 -9.36 14.95 16.58
C GLU A 26 -9.74 15.66 15.28
N PRO A 27 -10.04 16.97 15.35
CA PRO A 27 -10.41 17.74 14.15
C PRO A 27 -9.25 17.82 13.16
N ALA A 28 -9.56 17.70 11.89
CA ALA A 28 -8.65 17.88 10.77
C ALA A 28 -9.07 19.11 9.92
N SER A 29 -8.88 19.06 8.61
CA SER A 29 -9.31 20.13 7.71
C SER A 29 -10.82 20.35 7.78
N GLY A 30 -11.26 21.61 7.87
CA GLY A 30 -12.68 21.95 7.93
C GLY A 30 -13.38 21.60 9.26
N GLY A 31 -12.65 21.19 10.29
CA GLY A 31 -13.23 20.81 11.59
C GLY A 31 -13.70 19.36 11.70
N TYR A 32 -13.75 18.62 10.60
CA TYR A 32 -14.17 17.22 10.58
C TYR A 32 -13.15 16.31 11.26
N ALA A 33 -13.61 15.24 11.92
CA ALA A 33 -12.77 14.24 12.57
C ALA A 33 -11.82 13.57 11.56
N ARG A 34 -10.60 13.24 12.00
CA ARG A 34 -9.57 12.65 11.12
C ARG A 34 -10.02 11.37 10.46
N TRP A 35 -10.71 10.49 11.19
CA TRP A 35 -11.17 9.23 10.63
C TRP A 35 -12.11 9.42 9.45
N LYS A 36 -13.00 10.44 9.48
CA LYS A 36 -13.90 10.75 8.37
C LYS A 36 -13.13 11.04 7.09
N HIS A 37 -12.09 11.87 7.17
CA HIS A 37 -11.23 12.15 6.02
C HIS A 37 -10.52 10.91 5.49
N VAL A 38 -10.00 10.04 6.36
CA VAL A 38 -9.34 8.79 5.92
C VAL A 38 -10.33 7.93 5.14
N VAL A 39 -11.53 7.72 5.66
CA VAL A 39 -12.58 6.93 5.00
C VAL A 39 -13.00 7.56 3.66
N ILE A 40 -13.21 8.87 3.63
CA ILE A 40 -13.55 9.58 2.37
C ILE A 40 -12.42 9.41 1.33
N HIS A 41 -11.17 9.39 1.73
CA HIS A 41 -10.07 9.13 0.78
C HIS A 41 -10.01 7.69 0.31
N CYS A 42 -10.38 6.69 1.15
CA CYS A 42 -10.55 5.31 0.71
C CYS A 42 -11.66 5.23 -0.34
N PHE A 43 -12.86 5.71 -0.02
CA PHE A 43 -13.99 5.77 -0.94
C PHE A 43 -13.64 6.47 -2.25
N ARG A 44 -13.02 7.65 -2.17
CA ARG A 44 -12.58 8.41 -3.35
C ARG A 44 -11.64 7.62 -4.25
N ARG A 45 -10.73 6.86 -3.66
CA ARG A 45 -9.72 6.13 -4.43
C ARG A 45 -10.30 4.84 -5.01
N GLU A 46 -11.16 4.17 -4.27
CA GLU A 46 -11.92 3.00 -4.71
C GLU A 46 -12.76 3.33 -5.95
N GLU A 47 -13.61 4.32 -5.84
CA GLU A 47 -14.49 4.78 -6.91
C GLU A 47 -13.78 5.60 -8.01
N GLU A 48 -12.48 5.73 -7.93
CA GLU A 48 -11.67 6.52 -8.85
C GLU A 48 -12.12 8.01 -9.02
N HIS A 49 -12.83 8.55 -8.05
CA HIS A 49 -13.37 9.90 -8.11
C HIS A 49 -12.29 10.99 -7.98
N SER A 50 -12.51 12.13 -8.64
CA SER A 50 -11.86 13.39 -8.30
C SER A 50 -12.37 13.92 -6.96
N PHE A 51 -11.70 14.90 -6.36
CA PHE A 51 -12.19 15.54 -5.12
C PHE A 51 -13.56 16.21 -5.29
N ARG A 52 -13.86 16.76 -6.48
CA ARG A 52 -15.18 17.38 -6.78
C ARG A 52 -16.29 16.34 -6.93
N GLU A 53 -16.01 15.23 -7.57
CA GLU A 53 -16.95 14.11 -7.66
C GLU A 53 -17.22 13.51 -6.29
N THR A 54 -16.19 13.39 -5.44
CA THR A 54 -16.36 12.91 -4.06
C THR A 54 -17.26 13.83 -3.25
N GLU A 55 -17.06 15.14 -3.31
CA GLU A 55 -17.96 16.13 -2.69
C GLU A 55 -19.40 15.94 -3.17
N ASN A 56 -19.61 15.85 -4.48
CA ASN A 56 -20.93 15.60 -5.07
C ASN A 56 -21.57 14.30 -4.56
N ARG A 57 -20.79 13.21 -4.42
CA ARG A 57 -21.31 11.97 -3.85
C ARG A 57 -21.70 12.12 -2.38
N LEU A 58 -20.90 12.83 -1.60
CA LEU A 58 -21.22 13.11 -0.19
C LEU A 58 -22.50 13.95 -0.06
N GLU A 59 -22.78 14.88 -0.99
CA GLU A 59 -24.00 15.68 -0.98
C GLU A 59 -25.26 14.84 -1.27
N TYR A 60 -25.18 13.88 -2.20
CA TYR A 60 -26.36 13.19 -2.71
C TYR A 60 -26.55 11.74 -2.20
N MET A 61 -25.53 11.12 -1.62
CA MET A 61 -25.63 9.76 -1.10
C MET A 61 -25.88 9.78 0.42
N THR A 62 -27.15 9.73 0.82
CA THR A 62 -27.56 9.73 2.24
C THR A 62 -26.92 8.58 3.02
N ALA A 63 -26.93 7.36 2.50
CA ALA A 63 -26.34 6.20 3.16
C ALA A 63 -24.83 6.39 3.42
N LEU A 64 -24.09 6.99 2.49
CA LEU A 64 -22.68 7.31 2.68
C LEU A 64 -22.46 8.34 3.81
N ARG A 65 -23.31 9.37 3.88
CA ARG A 65 -23.25 10.36 4.97
C ARG A 65 -23.56 9.72 6.34
N GLU A 66 -24.55 8.83 6.41
CA GLU A 66 -24.88 8.10 7.63
C GLU A 66 -23.69 7.30 8.17
N VAL A 67 -23.01 6.54 7.31
CA VAL A 67 -21.79 5.81 7.69
C VAL A 67 -20.68 6.75 8.18
N LEU A 68 -20.59 7.95 7.61
CA LEU A 68 -19.60 8.96 7.96
C LEU A 68 -20.00 9.85 9.15
N ASP A 69 -21.17 9.66 9.75
CA ASP A 69 -21.74 10.55 10.78
C ASP A 69 -21.77 12.04 10.32
N LEU A 70 -22.12 12.29 9.03
CA LEU A 70 -22.25 13.64 8.45
C LEU A 70 -23.73 14.05 8.38
N GLU A 71 -24.02 15.28 8.76
CA GLU A 71 -25.37 15.85 8.63
C GLU A 71 -25.65 16.30 7.19
N ASP A 72 -26.93 16.43 6.85
CA ASP A 72 -27.34 16.95 5.55
C ASP A 72 -26.89 18.41 5.39
N GLY A 73 -26.23 18.71 4.30
CA GLY A 73 -25.65 20.03 4.05
C GLY A 73 -24.36 20.36 4.81
N ASP A 74 -23.87 19.46 5.70
CA ASP A 74 -22.57 19.60 6.37
C ASP A 74 -21.57 18.56 5.86
N VAL A 75 -21.10 18.74 4.64
CA VAL A 75 -20.11 17.87 4.00
C VAL A 75 -18.81 18.63 3.70
N PRO A 76 -17.65 17.96 3.79
CA PRO A 76 -16.39 18.62 3.45
C PRO A 76 -16.29 18.92 1.96
N ASP A 77 -16.07 20.20 1.62
CA ASP A 77 -15.85 20.64 0.25
C ASP A 77 -14.56 20.06 -0.35
N PHE A 78 -14.46 20.05 -1.68
CA PHE A 78 -13.30 19.46 -2.39
C PHE A 78 -11.95 20.08 -2.00
N THR A 79 -11.92 21.37 -1.59
CA THR A 79 -10.68 22.04 -1.15
C THR A 79 -10.26 21.55 0.23
N THR A 80 -11.21 21.30 1.10
CA THR A 80 -11.01 20.69 2.43
C THR A 80 -10.50 19.28 2.30
N LEU A 81 -11.09 18.46 1.43
CA LEU A 81 -10.60 17.11 1.12
C LEU A 81 -9.19 17.13 0.55
N ASN A 82 -8.93 17.98 -0.45
CA ASN A 82 -7.61 18.12 -1.03
C ASN A 82 -6.54 18.52 -0.01
N LYS A 83 -6.86 19.49 0.87
CA LYS A 83 -5.96 19.94 1.95
C LYS A 83 -5.73 18.85 3.00
N SER A 84 -6.74 18.04 3.33
CA SER A 84 -6.59 16.96 4.32
C SER A 84 -5.62 15.89 3.80
N PHE A 85 -5.68 15.54 2.52
CA PHE A 85 -4.74 14.60 1.91
C PHE A 85 -3.29 15.09 2.00
N ASP A 86 -3.04 16.39 1.88
CA ASP A 86 -1.72 16.99 2.03
C ASP A 86 -1.25 17.07 3.49
N ARG A 87 -2.15 17.34 4.41
CA ARG A 87 -1.80 17.58 5.82
C ARG A 87 -1.56 16.29 6.62
N PHE A 88 -2.22 15.20 6.24
CA PHE A 88 -2.00 13.93 6.93
C PHE A 88 -0.57 13.45 6.73
N LYS A 89 0.10 13.22 7.84
CA LYS A 89 1.46 12.69 7.83
C LYS A 89 1.46 11.23 7.36
N MET A 90 2.58 10.76 6.88
CA MET A 90 2.76 9.42 6.35
C MET A 90 2.37 8.31 7.33
N TRP A 91 2.53 8.54 8.64
CA TRP A 91 2.17 7.56 9.66
C TRP A 91 0.67 7.19 9.63
N VAL A 92 -0.22 8.11 9.26
CA VAL A 92 -1.68 7.84 9.15
C VAL A 92 -1.93 6.75 8.11
N TRP A 93 -1.34 6.90 6.94
CA TRP A 93 -1.52 5.95 5.82
C TRP A 93 -0.85 4.60 6.11
N ARG A 94 0.33 4.62 6.73
CA ARG A 94 0.99 3.38 7.19
C ARG A 94 0.22 2.67 8.29
N ALA A 95 -0.38 3.41 9.21
CA ALA A 95 -1.22 2.83 10.26
C ALA A 95 -2.48 2.18 9.67
N LEU A 96 -3.11 2.81 8.65
CA LEU A 96 -4.23 2.23 7.93
C LEU A 96 -3.83 0.94 7.20
N LEU A 97 -2.71 0.95 6.46
CA LEU A 97 -2.18 -0.23 5.78
C LEU A 97 -1.91 -1.36 6.78
N ARG A 98 -1.26 -1.06 7.90
CA ARG A 98 -1.01 -2.06 8.94
C ARG A 98 -2.31 -2.60 9.54
N ALA A 99 -3.26 -1.74 9.86
CA ALA A 99 -4.54 -2.16 10.40
C ALA A 99 -5.31 -3.04 9.41
N SER A 100 -5.32 -2.70 8.11
CA SER A 100 -5.96 -3.53 7.08
C SER A 100 -5.27 -4.89 6.92
N ALA A 101 -3.94 -4.93 6.94
CA ALA A 101 -3.20 -6.19 6.87
C ALA A 101 -3.46 -7.10 8.09
N GLN A 102 -3.56 -6.52 9.28
CA GLN A 102 -3.83 -7.27 10.53
C GLN A 102 -5.21 -7.92 10.57
N GLN A 103 -6.11 -7.60 9.66
CA GLN A 103 -7.40 -8.29 9.53
C GLN A 103 -7.27 -9.66 8.84
N HIS A 104 -6.13 -9.95 8.25
CA HIS A 104 -5.84 -11.21 7.58
C HIS A 104 -4.97 -12.12 8.45
N PRO A 105 -5.04 -13.44 8.27
CA PRO A 105 -4.10 -14.37 8.87
C PRO A 105 -2.65 -13.95 8.51
N GLN A 106 -1.77 -14.00 9.48
CA GLN A 106 -0.35 -13.70 9.31
C GLN A 106 0.44 -14.98 9.42
N SER A 107 1.05 -15.42 8.32
CA SER A 107 1.86 -16.65 8.30
C SER A 107 3.24 -16.46 8.91
N GLY A 108 3.71 -15.20 8.99
CA GLY A 108 5.10 -14.88 9.34
C GLY A 108 6.12 -15.20 8.24
N HIS A 109 5.67 -15.84 7.15
CA HIS A 109 6.44 -16.02 5.92
C HIS A 109 6.01 -14.95 4.92
N VAL A 110 6.93 -14.08 4.52
CA VAL A 110 6.64 -12.96 3.64
C VAL A 110 7.46 -13.02 2.35
N ALA A 111 6.88 -12.45 1.31
CA ALA A 111 7.56 -12.21 0.05
C ALA A 111 7.93 -10.73 -0.08
N LEU A 112 9.19 -10.47 -0.40
CA LEU A 112 9.73 -9.15 -0.68
C LEU A 112 9.96 -9.03 -2.19
N ASP A 113 9.26 -8.08 -2.82
CA ASP A 113 9.39 -7.86 -4.26
C ASP A 113 9.17 -6.39 -4.62
N SER A 114 9.54 -6.01 -5.85
CA SER A 114 9.41 -4.65 -6.34
C SER A 114 8.62 -4.60 -7.64
N THR A 115 7.76 -3.59 -7.74
CA THR A 115 7.00 -3.29 -8.94
C THR A 115 7.10 -1.81 -9.29
N PHE A 116 6.56 -1.41 -10.44
CA PHE A 116 6.56 -0.04 -10.91
C PHE A 116 5.13 0.46 -11.09
N PHE A 117 4.88 1.70 -10.67
CA PHE A 117 3.65 2.43 -10.95
C PHE A 117 3.96 3.63 -11.82
N ASP A 118 3.11 3.90 -12.80
CA ASP A 118 3.27 5.04 -13.68
C ASP A 118 2.92 6.35 -12.96
N ARG A 119 3.62 7.41 -13.31
CA ARG A 119 3.41 8.75 -12.76
C ARG A 119 2.47 9.52 -13.67
N GLY A 120 1.19 9.48 -13.36
CA GLY A 120 0.07 10.25 -13.88
C GLY A 120 0.13 10.82 -15.30
N HIS A 121 -0.99 10.93 -15.92
CA HIS A 121 -1.18 11.48 -17.27
C HIS A 121 -0.70 12.94 -17.40
N VAL A 122 0.60 13.09 -17.51
CA VAL A 122 1.17 14.36 -17.95
C VAL A 122 1.15 14.32 -19.47
N SER A 123 0.55 15.33 -20.12
CA SER A 123 0.56 15.41 -21.58
C SER A 123 2.00 15.29 -22.12
N ALA A 124 2.17 14.69 -23.31
CA ALA A 124 3.49 14.56 -23.94
C ALA A 124 4.22 15.90 -24.01
N TYR A 125 3.49 16.99 -24.24
CA TYR A 125 4.00 18.36 -24.26
C TYR A 125 4.61 18.78 -22.89
N TYR A 126 3.94 18.44 -21.78
CA TYR A 126 4.43 18.80 -20.43
C TYR A 126 5.61 17.93 -20.01
N ARG A 127 5.67 16.65 -20.44
CA ARG A 127 6.82 15.76 -20.23
C ARG A 127 8.09 16.33 -20.86
N THR A 128 8.01 16.75 -22.12
CA THR A 128 9.14 17.33 -22.86
C THR A 128 9.64 18.63 -22.22
N ARG A 129 8.72 19.44 -21.65
CA ARG A 129 9.06 20.73 -21.05
C ARG A 129 9.58 20.63 -19.62
N SER A 130 9.20 19.60 -18.86
CA SER A 130 9.54 19.46 -17.44
C SER A 130 10.83 18.69 -17.17
N ASP A 131 11.52 18.21 -18.21
CA ASP A 131 12.75 17.40 -18.13
C ASP A 131 12.64 16.23 -17.11
N ARG A 132 11.46 15.63 -17.00
CA ARG A 132 11.23 14.51 -16.11
C ARG A 132 11.84 13.23 -16.68
N SER A 133 13.01 12.89 -16.20
CA SER A 133 13.77 11.70 -16.62
C SER A 133 13.17 10.37 -16.08
N VAL A 134 12.24 10.41 -15.10
CA VAL A 134 11.66 9.20 -14.48
C VAL A 134 10.15 9.24 -14.57
N GLU A 135 9.59 8.37 -15.39
CA GLU A 135 8.14 8.25 -15.60
C GLU A 135 7.46 7.31 -14.62
N THR A 136 8.20 6.48 -13.90
CA THR A 136 7.70 5.45 -13.01
C THR A 136 8.16 5.65 -11.57
N LEU A 137 7.38 5.13 -10.64
CA LEU A 137 7.74 5.00 -9.23
C LEU A 137 8.11 3.55 -8.95
N LYS A 138 9.28 3.32 -8.38
CA LYS A 138 9.63 2.00 -7.88
C LYS A 138 8.97 1.80 -6.52
N VAL A 139 8.26 0.70 -6.38
CA VAL A 139 7.50 0.32 -5.17
C VAL A 139 7.96 -1.06 -4.73
N THR A 140 8.50 -1.14 -3.53
CA THR A 140 8.86 -2.42 -2.90
C THR A 140 7.79 -2.75 -1.87
N THR A 141 7.24 -3.96 -1.93
CA THR A 141 6.21 -4.46 -1.02
C THR A 141 6.74 -5.58 -0.15
N LEU A 142 6.20 -5.70 1.05
CA LEU A 142 6.32 -6.86 1.92
C LEU A 142 4.92 -7.48 2.03
N THR A 143 4.76 -8.68 1.50
CA THR A 143 3.46 -9.35 1.35
C THR A 143 3.47 -10.68 2.09
N ASP A 144 2.46 -10.94 2.92
CA ASP A 144 2.27 -12.26 3.53
C ASP A 144 1.94 -13.29 2.45
N THR A 145 2.62 -14.45 2.50
CA THR A 145 2.54 -15.45 1.42
C THR A 145 1.28 -16.33 1.48
N GLU A 146 0.59 -16.36 2.60
CA GLU A 146 -0.63 -17.14 2.77
C GLU A 146 -1.88 -16.29 2.46
N SER A 147 -1.97 -15.14 3.10
CA SER A 147 -3.14 -14.26 2.96
C SER A 147 -3.08 -13.30 1.78
N LEU A 148 -1.91 -13.10 1.17
CA LEU A 148 -1.63 -12.08 0.15
C LEU A 148 -1.76 -10.63 0.67
N ALA A 149 -1.97 -10.43 1.96
CA ALA A 149 -2.06 -9.11 2.55
C ALA A 149 -0.71 -8.37 2.45
N VAL A 150 -0.75 -7.13 2.02
CA VAL A 150 0.44 -6.26 1.96
C VAL A 150 0.65 -5.64 3.33
N LEU A 151 1.75 -6.03 3.99
CA LEU A 151 2.09 -5.59 5.35
C LEU A 151 2.72 -4.20 5.36
N ASP A 152 3.60 -3.93 4.40
CA ASP A 152 4.30 -2.66 4.30
C ASP A 152 4.73 -2.36 2.86
N VAL A 153 4.94 -1.08 2.59
CA VAL A 153 5.28 -0.56 1.27
C VAL A 153 6.33 0.53 1.39
N GLN A 154 7.31 0.51 0.49
CA GLN A 154 8.28 1.57 0.33
C GLN A 154 8.32 2.04 -1.13
N CYS A 155 8.20 3.36 -1.33
CA CYS A 155 8.24 4.00 -2.64
C CYS A 155 9.50 4.83 -2.85
N TYR A 156 9.95 4.88 -4.10
CA TYR A 156 11.07 5.73 -4.52
C TYR A 156 10.74 6.44 -5.84
N ALA A 157 10.98 7.74 -5.88
CA ALA A 157 10.85 8.56 -7.08
C ALA A 157 12.04 8.42 -8.04
N GLN A 158 13.12 7.81 -7.58
CA GLN A 158 14.32 7.53 -8.36
C GLN A 158 14.56 6.02 -8.36
N TRP A 159 15.13 5.53 -9.44
CA TRP A 159 15.51 4.13 -9.50
C TRP A 159 16.55 3.82 -8.42
N ARG A 160 16.24 2.83 -7.58
CA ARG A 160 17.15 2.31 -6.56
C ARG A 160 17.24 0.81 -6.69
N HIS A 161 18.42 0.26 -6.43
CA HIS A 161 18.61 -1.20 -6.41
C HIS A 161 17.80 -1.83 -5.28
N ASP A 162 17.30 -3.04 -5.50
CA ASP A 162 16.43 -3.75 -4.56
C ASP A 162 17.11 -3.99 -3.21
N THR A 163 18.41 -4.28 -3.22
CA THR A 163 19.24 -4.44 -2.01
C THR A 163 19.25 -3.19 -1.10
N LYS A 164 18.93 -2.00 -1.62
CA LYS A 164 18.87 -0.76 -0.82
C LYS A 164 17.46 -0.47 -0.28
N THR A 165 16.45 -1.17 -0.79
CA THR A 165 15.04 -0.92 -0.45
C THR A 165 14.50 -1.97 0.52
N GLY A 166 14.90 -3.23 0.35
CA GLY A 166 14.40 -4.37 1.10
C GLY A 166 14.66 -4.33 2.62
N PRO A 167 15.90 -4.15 3.09
CA PRO A 167 16.21 -4.24 4.51
C PRO A 167 15.39 -3.30 5.41
N GLN A 168 15.07 -2.11 4.93
CA GLN A 168 14.28 -1.13 5.70
C GLN A 168 12.85 -1.61 5.96
N ILE A 169 12.23 -2.25 4.99
CA ILE A 169 10.86 -2.76 5.11
C ILE A 169 10.85 -3.96 6.06
N VAL A 170 11.77 -4.89 5.87
CA VAL A 170 11.89 -6.08 6.73
C VAL A 170 12.12 -5.67 8.18
N ARG A 171 13.07 -4.77 8.45
CA ARG A 171 13.38 -4.30 9.80
C ARG A 171 12.18 -3.67 10.54
N ARG A 172 11.29 -2.96 9.80
CA ARG A 172 10.09 -2.36 10.42
C ARG A 172 9.04 -3.37 10.84
N ASN A 173 9.11 -4.59 10.32
CA ASN A 173 8.12 -5.63 10.54
C ASN A 173 8.71 -6.89 11.17
N ALA A 174 9.99 -6.87 11.57
CA ALA A 174 10.75 -8.07 11.95
C ALA A 174 10.13 -8.87 13.11
N ASP A 175 9.49 -8.17 14.07
CA ASP A 175 8.92 -8.81 15.28
C ASP A 175 7.82 -9.83 14.97
N ASP A 176 7.14 -9.67 13.82
CA ASP A 176 6.01 -10.51 13.41
C ASP A 176 6.42 -11.53 12.32
N LEU A 177 7.71 -11.61 11.96
CA LEU A 177 8.22 -12.42 10.86
C LEU A 177 9.12 -13.56 11.34
N HIS A 178 9.25 -14.61 10.51
CA HIS A 178 10.25 -15.66 10.68
C HIS A 178 10.98 -16.02 9.35
N THR A 179 10.35 -15.76 8.19
CA THR A 179 10.92 -16.07 6.88
C THR A 179 10.65 -14.95 5.89
N VAL A 180 11.68 -14.54 5.16
CA VAL A 180 11.60 -13.55 4.08
C VAL A 180 12.09 -14.18 2.79
N SER A 181 11.21 -14.34 1.80
CA SER A 181 11.54 -14.78 0.45
C SER A 181 11.69 -13.57 -0.47
N ALA A 182 12.77 -13.50 -1.24
CA ALA A 182 13.05 -12.37 -2.13
C ALA A 182 13.58 -12.83 -3.49
N ASP A 183 13.38 -12.01 -4.52
CA ASP A 183 13.95 -12.25 -5.84
C ASP A 183 15.47 -12.10 -5.83
N ASN A 184 16.14 -12.67 -6.84
CA ASN A 184 17.59 -12.59 -6.99
C ASN A 184 18.13 -11.15 -7.10
N GLY A 185 17.29 -10.19 -7.49
CA GLY A 185 17.61 -8.75 -7.45
C GLY A 185 17.90 -8.21 -6.05
N PHE A 186 17.47 -8.93 -5.00
CA PHE A 186 17.76 -8.62 -3.59
C PHE A 186 18.98 -9.35 -3.05
N GLN A 187 19.65 -10.18 -3.86
CA GLN A 187 20.85 -10.92 -3.45
C GLN A 187 22.03 -9.96 -3.27
N ASP A 188 22.46 -9.82 -2.02
CA ASP A 188 23.66 -9.08 -1.62
C ASP A 188 24.06 -9.51 -0.21
N TRP A 189 25.33 -9.82 -0.01
CA TRP A 189 25.85 -10.32 1.26
C TRP A 189 25.56 -9.37 2.45
N HIS A 190 25.52 -8.07 2.22
CA HIS A 190 25.18 -7.09 3.26
C HIS A 190 23.70 -7.17 3.64
N THR A 191 22.82 -7.29 2.67
CA THR A 191 21.38 -7.51 2.87
C THR A 191 21.12 -8.80 3.63
N GLU A 192 21.79 -9.90 3.24
CA GLU A 192 21.68 -11.20 3.92
C GLU A 192 22.12 -11.10 5.38
N TYR A 193 23.26 -10.44 5.63
CA TYR A 193 23.75 -10.22 6.99
C TYR A 193 22.79 -9.35 7.83
N GLU A 194 22.25 -8.26 7.27
CA GLU A 194 21.30 -7.39 7.97
C GLU A 194 20.00 -8.12 8.34
N ILE A 195 19.49 -8.97 7.46
CA ILE A 195 18.26 -9.75 7.71
C ILE A 195 18.53 -10.89 8.69
N ALA A 196 19.64 -11.59 8.54
CA ALA A 196 20.04 -12.64 9.48
C ALA A 196 20.27 -12.10 10.91
N ALA A 197 20.74 -10.87 11.06
CA ALA A 197 20.89 -10.21 12.35
C ALA A 197 19.56 -9.92 13.06
N LEU A 198 18.42 -10.06 12.36
CA LEU A 198 17.07 -9.98 12.90
C LEU A 198 16.48 -11.35 13.29
N ASP A 199 17.28 -12.41 13.26
CA ASP A 199 16.87 -13.80 13.50
C ASP A 199 15.81 -14.32 12.52
N LEU A 200 15.91 -13.90 11.25
CA LEU A 200 15.00 -14.26 10.18
C LEU A 200 15.67 -15.17 9.16
N ASP A 201 14.94 -16.19 8.70
CA ASP A 201 15.33 -16.97 7.52
C ASP A 201 15.20 -16.11 6.26
N TYR A 202 16.30 -15.90 5.54
CA TYR A 202 16.30 -15.16 4.28
C TYR A 202 16.48 -16.08 3.09
N LEU A 203 15.43 -16.22 2.29
CA LEU A 203 15.38 -17.10 1.13
C LEU A 203 15.55 -16.28 -0.16
N VAL A 204 16.75 -16.24 -0.70
CA VAL A 204 17.07 -15.56 -1.96
C VAL A 204 17.87 -16.47 -2.87
N GLN A 205 17.53 -16.47 -4.16
CA GLN A 205 18.28 -17.26 -5.14
C GLN A 205 19.62 -16.61 -5.45
N TYR A 206 20.69 -17.42 -5.42
CA TYR A 206 22.01 -17.00 -5.86
C TYR A 206 22.14 -17.13 -7.38
N GLN A 207 22.75 -16.14 -7.98
CA GLN A 207 23.05 -16.15 -9.42
C GLN A 207 24.25 -17.02 -9.73
N GLY A 208 24.23 -17.58 -10.96
CA GLY A 208 25.33 -18.40 -11.47
C GLY A 208 25.21 -19.90 -11.17
N SER A 209 26.22 -20.66 -11.58
CA SER A 209 26.27 -22.12 -11.54
C SER A 209 27.32 -22.69 -10.59
N SER A 210 27.79 -21.90 -9.62
CA SER A 210 28.71 -22.39 -8.61
C SER A 210 28.08 -23.47 -7.72
N LEU A 211 28.89 -24.35 -7.14
CA LEU A 211 28.39 -25.35 -6.19
C LEU A 211 27.64 -24.72 -5.03
N MET A 212 28.11 -23.57 -4.54
CA MET A 212 27.45 -22.82 -3.48
C MET A 212 26.06 -22.33 -3.95
N ALA A 213 25.95 -21.73 -5.15
CA ALA A 213 24.68 -21.27 -5.69
C ALA A 213 23.70 -22.44 -5.88
N THR A 214 24.17 -23.56 -6.42
CA THR A 214 23.36 -24.77 -6.61
C THR A 214 22.86 -25.33 -5.28
N ALA A 215 23.73 -25.43 -4.27
CA ALA A 215 23.36 -25.92 -2.95
C ALA A 215 22.38 -24.99 -2.23
N ASN A 216 22.63 -23.66 -2.24
CA ASN A 216 21.72 -22.68 -1.68
C ASN A 216 20.34 -22.76 -2.35
N ASN A 217 20.32 -22.75 -3.68
CA ASN A 217 19.06 -22.77 -4.43
C ASN A 217 18.25 -24.05 -4.18
N ALA A 218 18.90 -25.21 -4.04
CA ALA A 218 18.22 -26.43 -3.64
C ALA A 218 17.66 -26.36 -2.21
N LEU A 219 18.41 -25.78 -1.27
CA LEU A 219 18.00 -25.63 0.13
C LEU A 219 16.79 -24.70 0.27
N ILE A 220 16.81 -23.54 -0.34
CA ILE A 220 15.71 -22.56 -0.20
C ILE A 220 14.38 -23.09 -0.77
N TRP A 221 14.42 -23.91 -1.82
CA TRP A 221 13.22 -24.57 -2.35
C TRP A 221 12.56 -25.47 -1.31
N SER A 222 13.33 -26.20 -0.52
CA SER A 222 12.81 -27.04 0.57
C SER A 222 12.21 -26.22 1.73
N LYS A 223 12.54 -24.93 1.84
CA LYS A 223 12.05 -23.99 2.84
C LYS A 223 10.86 -23.15 2.38
N GLY A 224 10.29 -23.42 1.21
CA GLY A 224 9.09 -22.71 0.73
C GLY A 224 9.38 -21.48 -0.14
N TYR A 225 10.57 -21.35 -0.72
CA TYR A 225 10.91 -20.25 -1.63
C TYR A 225 9.91 -20.07 -2.79
N SER A 226 9.26 -21.17 -3.21
CA SER A 226 8.23 -21.12 -4.25
C SER A 226 7.07 -20.14 -3.95
N GLN A 227 6.84 -19.81 -2.67
CA GLN A 227 5.79 -18.85 -2.30
C GLN A 227 6.15 -17.40 -2.62
N ARG A 228 7.37 -17.09 -3.05
CA ARG A 228 7.79 -15.74 -3.45
C ARG A 228 6.85 -15.09 -4.49
N TRP A 229 6.33 -15.88 -5.43
CA TRP A 229 5.44 -15.38 -6.47
C TRP A 229 4.12 -14.78 -5.94
N MET A 230 3.77 -15.02 -4.67
CA MET A 230 2.60 -14.44 -4.02
C MET A 230 2.64 -12.91 -3.99
N ALA A 231 3.84 -12.30 -3.89
CA ALA A 231 3.98 -10.85 -4.02
C ALA A 231 3.55 -10.35 -5.40
N GLU A 232 3.88 -11.07 -6.47
CA GLU A 232 3.47 -10.72 -7.84
C GLU A 232 1.94 -10.76 -7.98
N THR A 233 1.29 -11.72 -7.34
CA THR A 233 -0.17 -11.82 -7.31
C THR A 233 -0.80 -10.63 -6.60
N SER A 234 -0.27 -10.26 -5.42
CA SER A 234 -0.79 -9.16 -4.62
C SER A 234 -0.76 -7.82 -5.38
N TYR A 235 0.38 -7.41 -5.95
CA TYR A 235 0.40 -6.15 -6.67
C TYR A 235 -0.27 -6.19 -8.04
N SER A 236 -0.37 -7.37 -8.66
CA SER A 236 -1.19 -7.54 -9.87
C SER A 236 -2.67 -7.34 -9.57
N THR A 237 -3.15 -7.82 -8.42
CA THR A 237 -4.51 -7.58 -7.93
C THR A 237 -4.75 -6.10 -7.70
N THR A 238 -3.87 -5.42 -6.96
CA THR A 238 -3.95 -3.98 -6.72
C THR A 238 -4.00 -3.17 -8.02
N LYS A 239 -3.14 -3.51 -8.99
CA LYS A 239 -3.13 -2.81 -10.29
C LYS A 239 -4.37 -3.07 -11.13
N ARG A 240 -4.97 -4.25 -11.01
CA ARG A 240 -6.18 -4.61 -11.74
C ARG A 240 -7.40 -3.89 -11.18
N SER A 241 -7.51 -3.80 -9.85
CA SER A 241 -8.62 -3.13 -9.17
C SER A 241 -8.49 -1.61 -9.27
N LEU A 242 -7.35 -1.07 -8.93
CA LEU A 242 -7.16 0.37 -8.72
C LEU A 242 -6.29 1.06 -9.80
N GLY A 243 -5.86 0.33 -10.83
CA GLY A 243 -4.99 0.82 -11.88
C GLY A 243 -3.51 0.86 -11.49
N ASP A 244 -2.65 1.00 -12.48
CA ASP A 244 -1.19 1.02 -12.37
C ASP A 244 -0.59 2.43 -12.37
N THR A 245 -1.46 3.46 -12.39
CA THR A 245 -1.06 4.86 -12.53
C THR A 245 -1.49 5.68 -11.30
N VAL A 246 -0.55 6.43 -10.73
CA VAL A 246 -0.84 7.38 -9.66
C VAL A 246 -1.27 8.72 -10.23
N ARG A 247 -2.34 9.30 -9.67
CA ARG A 247 -2.91 10.59 -10.11
C ARG A 247 -2.21 11.80 -9.46
N ALA A 248 -1.62 11.60 -8.30
CA ALA A 248 -0.91 12.63 -7.57
C ALA A 248 0.35 13.08 -8.33
N GLN A 249 0.65 14.38 -8.29
CA GLN A 249 1.82 14.93 -9.00
C GLN A 249 3.04 15.11 -8.12
N SER A 250 2.88 15.46 -6.85
CA SER A 250 4.00 15.62 -5.94
C SER A 250 4.42 14.28 -5.33
N TRP A 251 5.73 14.10 -5.14
CA TRP A 251 6.33 12.86 -4.64
C TRP A 251 5.66 12.30 -3.38
N TYR A 252 5.49 13.11 -2.34
CA TYR A 252 4.91 12.64 -1.09
C TYR A 252 3.40 12.32 -1.20
N ARG A 253 2.66 12.96 -2.11
CA ARG A 253 1.27 12.59 -2.42
C ARG A 253 1.20 11.27 -3.16
N GLN A 254 2.11 11.04 -4.11
CA GLN A 254 2.22 9.78 -4.84
C GLN A 254 2.47 8.62 -3.89
N PHE A 255 3.39 8.81 -2.93
CA PHE A 255 3.65 7.78 -1.93
C PHE A 255 2.44 7.49 -1.04
N ARG A 256 1.70 8.51 -0.61
CA ARG A 256 0.44 8.33 0.14
C ARG A 256 -0.61 7.58 -0.67
N GLU A 257 -0.76 7.93 -1.94
CA GLU A 257 -1.70 7.29 -2.85
C GLU A 257 -1.39 5.79 -3.03
N ILE A 258 -0.12 5.43 -3.22
CA ILE A 258 0.29 4.03 -3.34
C ILE A 258 0.02 3.25 -2.05
N ILE A 259 0.36 3.79 -0.87
CA ILE A 259 0.06 3.12 0.40
C ILE A 259 -1.45 2.94 0.56
N LEU A 260 -2.23 3.96 0.20
CA LEU A 260 -3.69 3.89 0.26
C LEU A 260 -4.25 2.82 -0.68
N MET A 261 -3.71 2.68 -1.90
CA MET A 261 -4.12 1.62 -2.84
C MET A 261 -3.92 0.22 -2.24
N PHE A 262 -2.77 -0.06 -1.65
CA PHE A 262 -2.52 -1.36 -1.01
C PHE A 262 -3.38 -1.58 0.24
N ALA A 263 -3.66 -0.53 1.01
CA ALA A 263 -4.60 -0.64 2.14
C ALA A 263 -6.03 -0.97 1.65
N ILE A 264 -6.48 -0.33 0.57
CA ILE A 264 -7.77 -0.61 -0.06
C ILE A 264 -7.83 -2.07 -0.55
N THR A 265 -6.83 -2.54 -1.26
CA THR A 265 -6.78 -3.95 -1.73
C THR A 265 -6.86 -4.95 -0.57
N ASN A 266 -6.18 -4.68 0.56
CA ASN A 266 -6.33 -5.50 1.75
C ASN A 266 -7.78 -5.47 2.29
N ILE A 267 -8.47 -4.34 2.23
CA ILE A 267 -9.85 -4.20 2.69
C ILE A 267 -10.81 -4.91 1.73
N GLU A 268 -10.68 -4.67 0.42
CA GLU A 268 -11.49 -5.30 -0.63
C GLU A 268 -11.50 -6.83 -0.53
N SER A 269 -10.35 -7.43 -0.24
CA SER A 269 -10.22 -8.89 -0.15
C SER A 269 -10.96 -9.52 1.04
N ARG A 270 -11.53 -8.69 1.93
CA ARG A 270 -12.39 -9.10 3.04
C ARG A 270 -13.87 -8.82 2.80
N CYS A 271 -14.19 -7.87 1.94
CA CYS A 271 -15.57 -7.57 1.59
C CYS A 271 -16.15 -8.73 0.77
N GLU A 272 -17.39 -9.09 1.04
CA GLU A 272 -18.07 -10.11 0.24
C GLU A 272 -18.30 -9.58 -1.18
N PRO A 273 -18.08 -10.40 -2.22
CA PRO A 273 -18.43 -10.02 -3.57
C PRO A 273 -19.95 -9.91 -3.72
N LEU A 274 -20.42 -8.92 -4.49
CA LEU A 274 -21.83 -8.76 -4.86
C LEU A 274 -22.32 -9.91 -5.71
#